data_83b06dfd9a6466f3ba0f9f7b10485753
#
_entry.id   83b06dfd9a6466f3ba0f9f7b10485753
#
_cell.length_a   1.000
_cell.length_b   1.000
_cell.length_c   1.000
_cell.angle_alpha   90.00
_cell.angle_beta   90.00
_cell.angle_gamma   90.00
#
_symmetry.space_group_name_H-M   'P 1'
#
loop_
_entity.id
_entity.type
_entity.pdbx_description
1 polymer ?
#
loop_
_entity_poly.entity_id
_entity_poly.type
_entity_poly.pdbx_seq_one_letter_code
_entity_poly.pdbx_strand_id
1 'polypeptide(L)'
;MLIQELGESWNGDQNARENVHIAASLAGQAINNSITGMAHGMDQAGGDFGLPHGLMTGMLLPYTMNYLMPQPVYEKVAEQLGIEGSGEEKQKKLIEKIWALYDEIQMPKTLKEAGVPEKEYLEKIPLYISRAMNDANVLMAPKNPTEAELNMLYRQFYYGV
;
A
#
# COMPACT_ATOMS: atom_id res chain seq x y z
N MET A 1 -10.96 -12.39 -0.56
CA MET A 1 -12.02 -11.57 0.07
C MET A 1 -11.81 -10.07 -0.21
N LEU A 2 -10.93 -9.29 0.46
CA LEU A 2 -10.89 -7.82 0.29
C LEU A 2 -10.82 -7.36 -1.17
N ILE A 3 -9.88 -7.84 -1.96
CA ILE A 3 -9.72 -7.44 -3.38
C ILE A 3 -10.94 -7.83 -4.26
N GLN A 4 -11.75 -8.77 -3.82
CA GLN A 4 -12.92 -9.26 -4.57
C GLN A 4 -14.22 -8.56 -4.15
N GLU A 5 -14.30 -8.12 -2.91
CA GLU A 5 -15.55 -7.67 -2.27
C GLU A 5 -15.59 -6.17 -1.99
N LEU A 6 -14.40 -5.51 -1.96
CA LEU A 6 -14.34 -4.12 -1.53
C LEU A 6 -15.07 -3.18 -2.47
N GLY A 7 -15.01 -3.41 -3.79
CA GLY A 7 -15.75 -2.62 -4.79
C GLY A 7 -17.26 -2.71 -4.60
N GLU A 8 -17.78 -3.92 -4.47
CA GLU A 8 -19.23 -4.14 -4.24
C GLU A 8 -19.66 -3.57 -2.89
N SER A 9 -18.84 -3.72 -1.85
CA SER A 9 -19.09 -3.11 -0.54
C SER A 9 -19.13 -1.57 -0.61
N TRP A 10 -18.23 -0.97 -1.39
CA TRP A 10 -18.20 0.47 -1.66
C TRP A 10 -19.49 0.94 -2.35
N ASN A 11 -19.99 0.15 -3.30
CA ASN A 11 -21.23 0.41 -4.03
C ASN A 11 -22.50 0.08 -3.22
N GLY A 12 -22.39 -0.35 -1.97
CA GLY A 12 -23.50 -0.48 -1.03
C GLY A 12 -24.06 -1.90 -0.86
N ASP A 13 -23.42 -2.93 -1.44
CA ASP A 13 -23.83 -4.32 -1.19
C ASP A 13 -23.57 -4.71 0.26
N GLN A 14 -24.63 -5.16 0.96
CA GLN A 14 -24.55 -5.47 2.39
C GLN A 14 -23.80 -6.77 2.67
N ASN A 15 -23.92 -7.79 1.81
CA ASN A 15 -23.21 -9.05 1.99
C ASN A 15 -21.70 -8.84 1.77
N ALA A 16 -21.33 -8.10 0.72
CA ALA A 16 -19.94 -7.71 0.49
C ALA A 16 -19.37 -6.89 1.66
N ARG A 17 -20.17 -5.99 2.25
CA ARG A 17 -19.78 -5.22 3.43
C ARG A 17 -19.51 -6.12 4.64
N GLU A 18 -20.35 -7.11 4.91
CA GLU A 18 -20.12 -8.08 5.98
C GLU A 18 -18.84 -8.88 5.74
N ASN A 19 -18.61 -9.34 4.50
CA ASN A 19 -17.40 -10.05 4.11
C ASN A 19 -16.14 -9.19 4.28
N VAL A 20 -16.20 -7.91 3.94
CA VAL A 20 -15.11 -6.95 4.16
C VAL A 20 -14.82 -6.77 5.65
N HIS A 21 -15.84 -6.67 6.51
CA HIS A 21 -15.65 -6.60 7.97
C HIS A 21 -15.02 -7.87 8.53
N ILE A 22 -15.44 -9.05 8.07
CA ILE A 22 -14.83 -10.33 8.46
C ILE A 22 -13.37 -10.36 8.02
N ALA A 23 -13.08 -9.98 6.78
CA ALA A 23 -11.72 -9.94 6.25
C ALA A 23 -10.81 -8.98 7.03
N ALA A 24 -11.32 -7.80 7.42
CA ALA A 24 -10.59 -6.84 8.25
C ALA A 24 -10.29 -7.41 9.65
N SER A 25 -11.25 -8.12 10.26
CA SER A 25 -11.03 -8.81 11.54
C SER A 25 -9.96 -9.89 11.45
N LEU A 26 -9.98 -10.71 10.39
CA LEU A 26 -8.97 -11.73 10.13
C LEU A 26 -7.59 -11.12 9.90
N ALA A 27 -7.50 -10.00 9.17
CA ALA A 27 -6.26 -9.26 8.98
C ALA A 27 -5.71 -8.74 10.31
N GLY A 28 -6.56 -8.19 11.19
CA GLY A 28 -6.17 -7.75 12.53
C GLY A 28 -5.61 -8.90 13.38
N GLN A 29 -6.19 -10.10 13.30
CA GLN A 29 -5.66 -11.29 13.98
C GLN A 29 -4.31 -11.73 13.39
N ALA A 30 -4.12 -11.64 12.07
CA ALA A 30 -2.87 -11.97 11.42
C ALA A 30 -1.73 -11.03 11.84
N ILE A 31 -2.00 -9.73 12.00
CA ILE A 31 -1.02 -8.73 12.45
C ILE A 31 -0.46 -9.07 13.85
N ASN A 32 -1.25 -9.68 14.74
CA ASN A 32 -0.77 -10.11 16.06
C ASN A 32 0.31 -11.21 15.99
N ASN A 33 0.46 -11.88 14.85
CA ASN A 33 1.42 -12.97 14.64
C ASN A 33 2.50 -12.61 13.60
N SER A 34 2.49 -11.38 13.11
CA SER A 34 3.43 -10.88 12.12
C SER A 34 3.66 -9.39 12.31
N ILE A 35 4.57 -8.83 11.55
CA ILE A 35 4.72 -7.38 11.43
C ILE A 35 3.94 -6.89 10.21
N THR A 36 3.50 -5.65 10.22
CA THR A 36 2.98 -4.97 9.04
C THR A 36 4.13 -4.65 8.07
N GLY A 37 3.82 -4.46 6.79
CA GLY A 37 4.84 -4.26 5.77
C GLY A 37 5.37 -2.83 5.68
N MET A 38 6.31 -2.62 4.76
CA MET A 38 7.02 -1.35 4.51
C MET A 38 6.08 -0.14 4.31
N ALA A 39 4.87 -0.33 3.77
CA ALA A 39 3.87 0.72 3.63
C ALA A 39 3.50 1.39 4.97
N HIS A 40 3.47 0.63 6.06
CA HIS A 40 3.22 1.16 7.41
C HIS A 40 4.43 1.95 7.98
N GLY A 41 5.63 1.57 7.61
CA GLY A 41 6.84 2.31 8.02
C GLY A 41 7.08 3.59 7.21
N MET A 42 6.29 3.83 6.15
CA MET A 42 6.43 5.00 5.27
C MET A 42 5.26 6.00 5.38
N ASP A 43 4.25 5.74 6.18
CA ASP A 43 2.99 6.50 6.21
C ASP A 43 3.00 7.77 7.07
N GLN A 44 4.16 8.17 7.60
CA GLN A 44 4.29 9.28 8.56
C GLN A 44 3.72 10.63 8.05
N ALA A 45 3.71 10.83 6.73
CA ALA A 45 3.13 12.02 6.12
C ALA A 45 1.63 12.19 6.41
N GLY A 46 0.91 11.09 6.66
CA GLY A 46 -0.53 11.13 6.94
C GLY A 46 -0.88 12.01 8.12
N GLY A 47 -0.15 11.87 9.23
CA GLY A 47 -0.36 12.70 10.43
C GLY A 47 -0.12 14.19 10.20
N ASP A 48 0.85 14.54 9.36
CA ASP A 48 1.20 15.94 9.08
C ASP A 48 0.15 16.64 8.19
N PHE A 49 -0.58 15.89 7.37
CA PHE A 49 -1.57 16.42 6.42
C PHE A 49 -3.00 15.99 6.73
N GLY A 50 -3.25 15.39 7.91
CA GLY A 50 -4.59 15.00 8.34
C GLY A 50 -5.20 13.87 7.52
N LEU A 51 -4.39 13.07 6.83
CA LEU A 51 -4.85 11.91 6.07
C LEU A 51 -4.98 10.69 6.99
N PRO A 52 -6.10 9.94 6.89
CA PRO A 52 -6.28 8.73 7.68
C PRO A 52 -5.19 7.69 7.44
N HIS A 53 -4.72 7.03 8.51
CA HIS A 53 -3.69 5.98 8.44
C HIS A 53 -4.00 4.90 7.40
N GLY A 54 -5.23 4.37 7.39
CA GLY A 54 -5.63 3.34 6.42
C GLY A 54 -5.61 3.81 4.97
N LEU A 55 -5.90 5.10 4.72
CA LEU A 55 -5.77 5.69 3.40
C LEU A 55 -4.29 5.74 2.97
N MET A 56 -3.43 6.23 3.86
CA MET A 56 -1.99 6.36 3.59
C MET A 56 -1.33 5.01 3.30
N THR A 57 -1.55 4.03 4.16
CA THR A 57 -0.97 2.68 3.98
C THR A 57 -1.53 1.99 2.74
N GLY A 58 -2.83 2.17 2.46
CA GLY A 58 -3.44 1.67 1.22
C GLY A 58 -2.82 2.29 -0.02
N MET A 59 -2.71 3.62 -0.08
CA MET A 59 -2.06 4.31 -1.21
C MET A 59 -0.60 3.88 -1.42
N LEU A 60 0.15 3.69 -0.33
CA LEU A 60 1.56 3.26 -0.37
C LEU A 60 1.75 1.80 -0.80
N LEU A 61 0.73 0.95 -0.62
CA LEU A 61 0.84 -0.49 -0.84
C LEU A 61 1.37 -0.87 -2.24
N PRO A 62 0.82 -0.39 -3.37
CA PRO A 62 1.32 -0.77 -4.69
C PRO A 62 2.76 -0.30 -4.96
N TYR A 63 3.15 0.87 -4.46
CA TYR A 63 4.52 1.40 -4.61
C TYR A 63 5.54 0.54 -3.86
N THR A 64 5.23 0.18 -2.61
CA THR A 64 6.10 -0.67 -1.80
C THR A 64 6.13 -2.11 -2.31
N MET A 65 5.01 -2.64 -2.81
CA MET A 65 5.00 -3.95 -3.48
C MET A 65 5.89 -3.95 -4.71
N ASN A 66 5.80 -2.94 -5.57
CA ASN A 66 6.63 -2.82 -6.77
C ASN A 66 8.12 -2.72 -6.43
N TYR A 67 8.47 -1.94 -5.39
CA TYR A 67 9.84 -1.82 -4.91
C TYR A 67 10.40 -3.15 -4.38
N LEU A 68 9.58 -3.93 -3.68
CA LEU A 68 9.98 -5.19 -3.04
C LEU A 68 9.97 -6.38 -3.99
N MET A 69 9.41 -6.27 -5.20
CA MET A 69 9.42 -7.37 -6.17
C MET A 69 10.85 -7.83 -6.53
N PRO A 70 11.05 -9.11 -6.83
CA PRO A 70 10.07 -10.21 -6.75
C PRO A 70 9.91 -10.77 -5.33
N GLN A 71 8.66 -11.11 -4.96
CA GLN A 71 8.35 -11.76 -3.68
C GLN A 71 7.46 -13.00 -3.90
N PRO A 72 7.85 -14.19 -3.40
CA PRO A 72 7.04 -15.40 -3.57
C PRO A 72 5.63 -15.29 -2.98
N VAL A 73 5.44 -14.48 -1.93
CA VAL A 73 4.12 -14.27 -1.33
C VAL A 73 3.16 -13.56 -2.30
N TYR A 74 3.64 -12.64 -3.11
CA TYR A 74 2.79 -11.93 -4.10
C TYR A 74 2.32 -12.89 -5.20
N GLU A 75 3.17 -13.84 -5.58
CA GLU A 75 2.81 -14.89 -6.54
C GLU A 75 1.70 -15.78 -6.00
N LYS A 76 1.81 -16.22 -4.73
CA LYS A 76 0.77 -17.00 -4.05
C LYS A 76 -0.56 -16.26 -3.94
N VAL A 77 -0.53 -14.97 -3.61
CA VAL A 77 -1.75 -14.14 -3.53
C VAL A 77 -2.38 -14.01 -4.92
N ALA A 78 -1.58 -13.77 -5.96
CA ALA A 78 -2.05 -13.70 -7.34
C ALA A 78 -2.71 -15.02 -7.78
N GLU A 79 -2.13 -16.17 -7.44
CA GLU A 79 -2.71 -17.49 -7.70
C GLU A 79 -4.08 -17.68 -7.05
N GLN A 80 -4.21 -17.31 -5.78
CA GLN A 80 -5.50 -17.37 -5.07
C GLN A 80 -6.57 -16.46 -5.67
N LEU A 81 -6.17 -15.42 -6.40
CA LEU A 81 -7.07 -14.52 -7.13
C LEU A 81 -7.32 -14.97 -8.58
N GLY A 82 -6.78 -16.12 -9.00
CA GLY A 82 -6.92 -16.64 -10.37
C GLY A 82 -6.14 -15.84 -11.40
N ILE A 83 -5.09 -15.09 -11.00
CA ILE A 83 -4.26 -14.33 -11.93
C ILE A 83 -3.28 -15.26 -12.64
N GLU A 84 -3.41 -15.35 -13.95
CA GLU A 84 -2.54 -16.17 -14.79
C GLU A 84 -1.22 -15.47 -15.13
N GLY A 85 -0.19 -16.27 -15.39
CA GLY A 85 1.16 -15.82 -15.71
C GLY A 85 2.20 -16.54 -14.83
N SER A 86 3.43 -16.11 -14.84
CA SER A 86 4.51 -16.67 -14.03
C SER A 86 5.41 -15.57 -13.45
N GLY A 87 6.02 -15.86 -12.30
CA GLY A 87 7.04 -15.00 -11.69
C GLY A 87 6.61 -13.54 -11.56
N GLU A 88 7.47 -12.63 -12.00
CA GLU A 88 7.25 -11.18 -11.90
C GLU A 88 6.03 -10.69 -12.70
N GLU A 89 5.70 -11.32 -13.83
CA GLU A 89 4.53 -10.93 -14.63
C GLU A 89 3.24 -11.06 -13.81
N LYS A 90 3.10 -12.19 -13.11
CA LYS A 90 1.95 -12.45 -12.23
C LYS A 90 1.86 -11.42 -11.08
N GLN A 91 3.01 -11.05 -10.51
CA GLN A 91 3.09 -10.06 -9.45
C GLN A 91 2.72 -8.66 -9.95
N LYS A 92 3.16 -8.27 -11.16
CA LYS A 92 2.74 -7.00 -11.80
C LYS A 92 1.23 -6.96 -12.03
N LYS A 93 0.64 -8.02 -12.56
CA LYS A 93 -0.82 -8.14 -12.73
C LYS A 93 -1.58 -8.03 -11.39
N LEU A 94 -1.01 -8.51 -10.29
CA LEU A 94 -1.59 -8.31 -8.96
C LEU A 94 -1.61 -6.82 -8.58
N ILE A 95 -0.51 -6.11 -8.81
CA ILE A 95 -0.44 -4.66 -8.54
C ILE A 95 -1.42 -3.89 -9.44
N GLU A 96 -1.51 -4.24 -10.72
CA GLU A 96 -2.50 -3.67 -11.65
C GLU A 96 -3.94 -3.88 -11.18
N LYS A 97 -4.24 -5.08 -10.64
CA LYS A 97 -5.55 -5.38 -10.07
C LYS A 97 -5.85 -4.52 -8.83
N ILE A 98 -4.85 -4.23 -8.00
CA ILE A 98 -5.00 -3.33 -6.85
C ILE A 98 -5.27 -1.89 -7.36
N TRP A 99 -4.54 -1.43 -8.37
CA TRP A 99 -4.79 -0.12 -8.97
C TRP A 99 -6.19 0.00 -9.59
N ALA A 100 -6.67 -1.05 -10.27
CA ALA A 100 -8.02 -1.08 -10.80
C ALA A 100 -9.10 -0.99 -9.70
N LEU A 101 -8.87 -1.67 -8.56
CA LEU A 101 -9.75 -1.56 -7.40
C LEU A 101 -9.79 -0.12 -6.85
N TYR A 102 -8.63 0.58 -6.82
CA TYR A 102 -8.59 1.98 -6.36
C TYR A 102 -9.36 2.91 -7.28
N ASP A 103 -9.34 2.66 -8.61
CA ASP A 103 -10.21 3.38 -9.55
C ASP A 103 -11.70 3.14 -9.25
N GLU A 104 -12.08 1.89 -9.01
CA GLU A 104 -13.46 1.50 -8.73
C GLU A 104 -14.02 2.18 -7.46
N ILE A 105 -13.22 2.22 -6.39
CA ILE A 105 -13.62 2.84 -5.11
C ILE A 105 -13.27 4.34 -5.02
N GLN A 106 -12.82 4.94 -6.11
CA GLN A 106 -12.43 6.35 -6.20
C GLN A 106 -11.36 6.76 -5.15
N MET A 107 -10.48 5.85 -4.82
CA MET A 107 -9.38 6.09 -3.89
C MET A 107 -8.26 6.86 -4.58
N PRO A 108 -7.74 7.97 -4.01
CA PRO A 108 -6.58 8.65 -4.58
C PRO A 108 -5.37 7.70 -4.62
N LYS A 109 -4.60 7.79 -5.69
CA LYS A 109 -3.40 6.98 -5.90
C LYS A 109 -2.11 7.68 -5.47
N THR A 110 -2.16 8.99 -5.35
CA THR A 110 -1.00 9.85 -5.05
C THR A 110 -1.35 10.87 -3.97
N LEU A 111 -0.34 11.38 -3.28
CA LEU A 111 -0.54 12.49 -2.33
C LEU A 111 -1.00 13.76 -3.03
N LYS A 112 -0.60 13.96 -4.30
CA LYS A 112 -1.07 15.07 -5.12
C LYS A 112 -2.59 14.97 -5.37
N GLU A 113 -3.10 13.80 -5.72
CA GLU A 113 -4.55 13.55 -5.86
C GLU A 113 -5.29 13.69 -4.54
N ALA A 114 -4.66 13.33 -3.42
CA ALA A 114 -5.19 13.53 -2.08
C ALA A 114 -5.16 15.00 -1.61
N GLY A 115 -4.66 15.93 -2.44
CA GLY A 115 -4.66 17.37 -2.15
C GLY A 115 -3.53 17.84 -1.23
N VAL A 116 -2.48 17.05 -1.04
CA VAL A 116 -1.33 17.42 -0.21
C VAL A 116 -0.51 18.51 -0.90
N PRO A 117 -0.18 19.63 -0.21
CA PRO A 117 0.63 20.71 -0.79
C PRO A 117 2.05 20.25 -1.11
N GLU A 118 2.45 20.38 -2.38
CA GLU A 118 3.72 19.88 -2.91
C GLU A 118 4.93 20.40 -2.12
N LYS A 119 5.03 21.70 -1.98
CA LYS A 119 6.17 22.35 -1.33
C LYS A 119 6.37 21.83 0.09
N GLU A 120 5.31 21.82 0.89
CA GLU A 120 5.35 21.38 2.28
C GLU A 120 5.73 19.90 2.41
N TYR A 121 5.22 19.07 1.51
CA TYR A 121 5.55 17.65 1.49
C TYR A 121 7.03 17.41 1.13
N LEU A 122 7.51 18.04 0.03
CA LEU A 122 8.88 17.86 -0.44
C LEU A 122 9.92 18.35 0.59
N GLU A 123 9.63 19.45 1.32
CA GLU A 123 10.48 19.95 2.40
C GLU A 123 10.59 18.96 3.57
N LYS A 124 9.59 18.13 3.80
CA LYS A 124 9.54 17.13 4.88
C LYS A 124 10.11 15.76 4.50
N ILE A 125 10.37 15.48 3.23
CA ILE A 125 10.91 14.16 2.79
C ILE A 125 12.16 13.73 3.59
N PRO A 126 13.15 14.60 3.88
CA PRO A 126 14.30 14.19 4.67
C PRO A 126 13.93 13.69 6.09
N LEU A 127 12.91 14.29 6.71
CA LEU A 127 12.39 13.85 7.99
C LEU A 127 11.70 12.49 7.88
N TYR A 128 10.89 12.28 6.83
CA TYR A 128 10.21 10.99 6.60
C TYR A 128 11.20 9.88 6.33
N ILE A 129 12.27 10.14 5.56
CA ILE A 129 13.36 9.19 5.34
C ILE A 129 14.02 8.79 6.67
N SER A 130 14.38 9.79 7.49
CA SER A 130 15.00 9.53 8.80
C SER A 130 14.10 8.68 9.71
N ARG A 131 12.80 8.91 9.71
CA ARG A 131 11.83 8.10 10.48
C ARG A 131 11.71 6.69 9.91
N ALA A 132 11.52 6.56 8.59
CA ALA A 132 11.39 5.28 7.93
C ALA A 132 12.63 4.38 8.11
N MET A 133 13.83 4.94 8.04
CA MET A 133 15.08 4.23 8.29
C MET A 133 15.20 3.63 9.71
N ASN A 134 14.42 4.13 10.66
CA ASN A 134 14.37 3.65 12.04
C ASN A 134 13.07 2.90 12.38
N ASP A 135 12.19 2.71 11.41
CA ASP A 135 10.93 2.02 11.62
C ASP A 135 11.07 0.50 11.45
N ALA A 136 10.53 -0.28 12.40
CA ALA A 136 10.64 -1.73 12.39
C ALA A 136 10.03 -2.37 11.13
N ASN A 137 8.96 -1.80 10.56
CA ASN A 137 8.34 -2.33 9.35
C ASN A 137 9.22 -2.16 8.11
N VAL A 138 10.07 -1.12 8.08
CA VAL A 138 11.06 -0.91 7.02
C VAL A 138 12.28 -1.78 7.25
N LEU A 139 12.79 -1.83 8.49
CA LEU A 139 13.98 -2.62 8.85
C LEU A 139 13.80 -4.13 8.68
N MET A 140 12.58 -4.62 8.86
CA MET A 140 12.23 -6.05 8.69
C MET A 140 11.69 -6.37 7.29
N ALA A 141 11.69 -5.41 6.37
CA ALA A 141 11.28 -5.66 4.99
C ALA A 141 12.25 -6.64 4.29
N PRO A 142 11.78 -7.43 3.32
CA PRO A 142 12.64 -8.36 2.57
C PRO A 142 13.84 -7.72 1.87
N LYS A 143 13.75 -6.42 1.61
CA LYS A 143 14.82 -5.58 1.07
C LYS A 143 14.86 -4.29 1.88
N ASN A 144 15.98 -3.99 2.50
CA ASN A 144 16.20 -2.74 3.23
C ASN A 144 16.50 -1.61 2.24
N PRO A 145 15.72 -0.54 2.21
CA PRO A 145 15.97 0.58 1.31
C PRO A 145 17.14 1.44 1.81
N THR A 146 17.87 2.01 0.86
CA THR A 146 18.79 3.13 1.10
C THR A 146 18.02 4.44 1.24
N GLU A 147 18.63 5.50 1.79
CA GLU A 147 18.05 6.84 1.82
C GLU A 147 17.68 7.34 0.42
N ALA A 148 18.51 7.06 -0.58
CA ALA A 148 18.24 7.43 -1.97
C ALA A 148 17.00 6.72 -2.55
N GLU A 149 16.83 5.43 -2.25
CA GLU A 149 15.66 4.65 -2.66
C GLU A 149 14.40 5.14 -1.95
N LEU A 150 14.47 5.46 -0.65
CA LEU A 150 13.35 6.07 0.07
C LEU A 150 12.98 7.44 -0.50
N ASN A 151 13.97 8.28 -0.84
CA ASN A 151 13.71 9.57 -1.49
C ASN A 151 12.96 9.39 -2.81
N MET A 152 13.38 8.42 -3.62
CA MET A 152 12.68 8.06 -4.87
C MET A 152 11.25 7.60 -4.59
N LEU A 153 11.05 6.69 -3.64
CA LEU A 153 9.72 6.16 -3.30
C LEU A 153 8.77 7.25 -2.78
N TYR A 154 9.24 8.15 -1.90
CA TYR A 154 8.42 9.28 -1.42
C TYR A 154 8.04 10.24 -2.55
N ARG A 155 8.94 10.48 -3.53
CA ARG A 155 8.62 11.28 -4.71
C ARG A 155 7.65 10.57 -5.65
N GLN A 156 7.85 9.28 -5.90
CA GLN A 156 6.90 8.46 -6.68
C GLN A 156 5.51 8.47 -6.02
N PHE A 157 5.44 8.34 -4.71
CA PHE A 157 4.20 8.41 -3.96
C PHE A 157 3.49 9.77 -4.09
N TYR A 158 4.24 10.86 -4.26
CA TYR A 158 3.63 12.16 -4.49
C TYR A 158 3.15 12.34 -5.93
N TYR A 159 3.97 11.96 -6.93
CA TYR A 159 3.71 12.25 -8.35
C TYR A 159 3.02 11.11 -9.12
N GLY A 160 3.10 9.87 -8.67
CA GLY A 160 2.53 8.70 -9.35
C GLY A 160 3.42 8.11 -10.46
N VAL A 161 4.73 8.35 -10.46
CA VAL A 161 5.67 7.91 -11.51
C VAL A 161 6.81 7.08 -10.93
#